data_2ca8707e15174464ecb13168d36528d6
#
_entry.id   2ca8707e15174464ecb13168d36528d6
#
_cell.length_a   1.000
_cell.length_b   1.000
_cell.length_c   1.000
_cell.angle_alpha   90.00
_cell.angle_beta   90.00
_cell.angle_gamma   90.00
#
_symmetry.space_group_name_H-M   'P 1'
#
loop_
_entity.id
_entity.type
_entity.pdbx_description
1 polymer ?
#
loop_
_entity_poly.entity_id
_entity_poly.type
_entity_poly.pdbx_seq_one_letter_code
_entity_poly.pdbx_strand_id
1 'polypeptide(L)'
;MSELGNPIGVAAYRPGHSAGEDNLHSYLGMCGIPFEAHMHYPEGEKVVFLAESAADDGEIVEKMKDSLMKGCDVVVTSGFVEKLGEVFRHEFMNVSYTSRKAIVSEYAGTDNCGINIFGKYQGEKPVLIPQMSFCTNDVWELAAGYGTGNNFPIVLRCTYAEGHLYVVTIPDNMGDLYHYPESTAAG
;
A
#
# COMPACT_ATOMS: atom_id res chain seq x y z
N MET A 1 3.17 37.19 12.09
CA MET A 1 2.47 35.91 11.82
C MET A 1 3.42 35.07 11.01
N SER A 2 4.00 34.04 11.61
CA SER A 2 4.81 33.08 10.86
C SER A 2 3.88 32.33 9.92
N GLU A 3 4.13 32.39 8.62
CA GLU A 3 3.54 31.47 7.66
C GLU A 3 3.94 30.06 8.09
N LEU A 4 3.01 29.36 8.72
CA LEU A 4 3.11 27.90 8.85
C LEU A 4 3.10 27.39 7.42
N GLY A 5 4.24 26.89 6.95
CA GLY A 5 4.35 26.27 5.64
C GLY A 5 3.27 25.17 5.49
N ASN A 6 2.83 24.93 4.27
CA ASN A 6 1.89 23.86 3.99
C ASN A 6 2.41 22.55 4.61
N PRO A 7 1.56 21.79 5.29
CA PRO A 7 1.96 20.49 5.82
C PRO A 7 2.55 19.63 4.69
N ILE A 8 3.74 19.09 4.93
CA ILE A 8 4.40 18.19 3.98
C ILE A 8 4.00 16.78 4.40
N GLY A 9 2.96 16.26 3.78
CA GLY A 9 2.48 14.91 4.03
C GLY A 9 2.00 14.23 2.75
N VAL A 10 1.88 12.91 2.76
CA VAL A 10 1.24 12.16 1.69
C VAL A 10 -0.27 12.42 1.78
N ALA A 11 -0.89 12.82 0.68
CA ALA A 11 -2.32 13.07 0.63
C ALA A 11 -3.10 11.75 0.80
N ALA A 12 -3.82 11.61 1.89
CA ALA A 12 -4.59 10.42 2.21
C ALA A 12 -6.10 10.71 2.07
N TYR A 13 -6.75 10.02 1.16
CA TYR A 13 -8.18 10.19 0.91
C TYR A 13 -9.01 9.29 1.82
N ARG A 14 -9.95 9.93 2.53
CA ARG A 14 -10.96 9.24 3.32
C ARG A 14 -12.32 9.92 3.14
N PRO A 15 -13.24 9.32 2.38
CA PRO A 15 -14.59 9.87 2.21
C PRO A 15 -15.33 9.97 3.54
N GLY A 16 -16.23 10.95 3.66
CA GLY A 16 -17.09 11.08 4.83
C GLY A 16 -17.96 9.82 5.00
N HIS A 17 -18.16 9.39 6.25
CA HIS A 17 -18.95 8.19 6.59
C HIS A 17 -18.39 6.85 6.08
N SER A 18 -17.13 6.81 5.68
CA SER A 18 -16.44 5.57 5.31
C SER A 18 -15.87 4.83 6.52
N ALA A 19 -15.71 3.53 6.41
CA ALA A 19 -15.14 2.65 7.43
C ALA A 19 -14.14 1.67 6.83
N GLY A 20 -13.17 1.26 7.63
CA GLY A 20 -12.11 0.32 7.26
C GLY A 20 -10.73 0.91 7.49
N GLU A 21 -9.83 0.12 8.08
CA GLU A 21 -8.46 0.51 8.44
C GLU A 21 -8.39 1.87 9.17
N ASP A 22 -9.36 2.15 10.06
CA ASP A 22 -9.65 3.48 10.63
C ASP A 22 -8.47 4.16 11.31
N ASN A 23 -7.56 3.38 11.91
CA ASN A 23 -6.40 3.89 12.63
C ASN A 23 -5.10 3.82 11.82
N LEU A 24 -5.13 3.35 10.58
CA LEU A 24 -3.93 3.09 9.79
C LEU A 24 -3.07 4.34 9.61
N HIS A 25 -3.69 5.50 9.29
CA HIS A 25 -2.96 6.76 9.13
C HIS A 25 -2.19 7.16 10.39
N SER A 26 -2.78 6.92 11.58
CA SER A 26 -2.11 7.20 12.85
C SER A 26 -0.91 6.27 13.07
N TYR A 27 -1.04 4.98 12.75
CA TYR A 27 0.06 4.02 12.85
C TYR A 27 1.20 4.36 11.89
N LEU A 28 0.89 4.66 10.64
CA LEU A 28 1.91 5.06 9.64
C LEU A 28 2.57 6.39 10.01
N GLY A 29 1.81 7.35 10.54
CA GLY A 29 2.35 8.60 11.06
C GLY A 29 3.34 8.39 12.20
N MET A 30 3.06 7.46 13.11
CA MET A 30 4.01 7.08 14.17
C MET A 30 5.23 6.31 13.63
N CYS A 31 5.13 5.67 12.48
CA CYS A 31 6.26 5.09 11.76
C CYS A 31 7.09 6.14 10.97
N GLY A 32 6.74 7.43 11.07
CA GLY A 32 7.47 8.52 10.43
C GLY A 32 6.98 8.90 9.03
N ILE A 33 5.84 8.37 8.59
CA ILE A 33 5.21 8.72 7.31
C ILE A 33 4.11 9.74 7.59
N PRO A 34 4.33 11.05 7.34
CA PRO A 34 3.32 12.06 7.59
C PRO A 34 2.20 11.97 6.55
N PHE A 35 0.96 12.00 7.02
CA PHE A 35 -0.23 12.02 6.16
C PHE A 35 -1.03 13.30 6.35
N GLU A 36 -1.59 13.78 5.25
CA GLU A 36 -2.61 14.83 5.23
C GLU A 36 -3.95 14.21 4.84
N ALA A 37 -4.92 14.24 5.77
CA ALA A 37 -6.22 13.64 5.55
C ALA A 37 -7.14 14.55 4.72
N HIS A 38 -7.68 14.03 3.62
CA HIS A 38 -8.60 14.71 2.74
C HIS A 38 -9.97 14.03 2.74
N MET A 39 -11.05 14.80 2.95
CA MET A 39 -12.43 14.32 2.81
C MET A 39 -12.92 14.31 1.36
N HIS A 40 -12.25 15.07 0.49
CA HIS A 40 -12.44 15.07 -0.95
C HIS A 40 -11.23 14.46 -1.61
N TYR A 41 -11.42 13.79 -2.74
CA TYR A 41 -10.30 13.16 -3.44
C TYR A 41 -9.25 14.22 -3.82
N PRO A 42 -7.97 14.03 -3.44
CA PRO A 42 -6.93 15.05 -3.61
C PRO A 42 -6.40 15.07 -5.05
N GLU A 43 -7.13 15.76 -5.92
CA GLU A 43 -6.72 15.91 -7.32
C GLU A 43 -5.45 16.75 -7.46
N GLY A 44 -4.54 16.30 -8.33
CA GLY A 44 -3.32 17.04 -8.65
C GLY A 44 -2.15 16.82 -7.69
N GLU A 45 -2.33 16.00 -6.67
CA GLU A 45 -1.24 15.57 -5.79
C GLU A 45 -0.33 14.56 -6.52
N LYS A 46 0.96 14.57 -6.18
CA LYS A 46 1.93 13.64 -6.79
C LYS A 46 1.74 12.20 -6.33
N VAL A 47 1.35 12.03 -5.07
CA VAL A 47 1.12 10.73 -4.44
C VAL A 47 -0.18 10.79 -3.66
N VAL A 48 -1.06 9.82 -3.91
CA VAL A 48 -2.33 9.65 -3.18
C VAL A 48 -2.34 8.31 -2.47
N PHE A 49 -2.66 8.33 -1.18
CA PHE A 49 -2.80 7.12 -0.37
C PHE A 49 -4.28 6.78 -0.12
N LEU A 50 -4.66 5.53 -0.38
CA LEU A 50 -6.02 5.01 -0.29
C LEU A 50 -6.05 3.77 0.61
N ALA A 51 -6.56 3.94 1.82
CA ALA A 51 -6.85 2.83 2.73
C ALA A 51 -8.18 2.15 2.36
N GLU A 52 -8.52 1.06 3.02
CA GLU A 52 -9.78 0.32 2.82
C GLU A 52 -11.01 1.24 2.78
N SER A 53 -11.06 2.23 3.66
CA SER A 53 -12.16 3.20 3.74
C SER A 53 -12.39 4.01 2.46
N ALA A 54 -11.37 4.22 1.64
CA ALA A 54 -11.51 4.93 0.36
C ALA A 54 -12.33 4.15 -0.68
N ALA A 55 -12.44 2.83 -0.54
CA ALA A 55 -13.25 1.99 -1.42
C ALA A 55 -14.76 2.16 -1.24
N ASP A 56 -15.21 2.91 -0.23
CA ASP A 56 -16.63 3.28 -0.05
C ASP A 56 -17.09 4.38 -1.03
N ASP A 57 -16.16 5.05 -1.70
CA ASP A 57 -16.46 5.98 -2.76
C ASP A 57 -16.79 5.24 -4.06
N GLY A 58 -18.05 5.32 -4.50
CA GLY A 58 -18.51 4.65 -5.74
C GLY A 58 -17.82 5.14 -7.02
N GLU A 59 -17.12 6.28 -6.99
CA GLU A 59 -16.39 6.84 -8.12
C GLU A 59 -14.88 6.62 -8.02
N ILE A 60 -14.41 5.88 -7.01
CA ILE A 60 -12.98 5.76 -6.71
C ILE A 60 -12.16 5.21 -7.89
N VAL A 61 -12.72 4.27 -8.65
CA VAL A 61 -12.06 3.67 -9.81
C VAL A 61 -11.72 4.72 -10.86
N GLU A 62 -12.69 5.58 -11.20
CA GLU A 62 -12.47 6.62 -12.22
C GLU A 62 -11.51 7.70 -11.71
N LYS A 63 -11.61 8.09 -10.44
CA LYS A 63 -10.69 9.04 -9.81
C LYS A 63 -9.24 8.54 -9.81
N MET A 64 -9.04 7.25 -9.51
CA MET A 64 -7.72 6.61 -9.56
C MET A 64 -7.18 6.58 -11.00
N LYS A 65 -7.99 6.19 -11.98
CA LYS A 65 -7.57 6.17 -13.39
C LYS A 65 -7.14 7.55 -13.85
N ASP A 66 -7.93 8.57 -13.55
CA ASP A 66 -7.61 9.95 -13.90
C ASP A 66 -6.28 10.42 -13.30
N SER A 67 -6.03 10.08 -12.04
CA SER A 67 -4.77 10.42 -11.36
C SER A 67 -3.58 9.70 -11.99
N LEU A 68 -3.69 8.39 -12.22
CA LEU A 68 -2.64 7.58 -12.83
C LEU A 68 -2.34 8.02 -14.27
N MET A 69 -3.36 8.37 -15.06
CA MET A 69 -3.17 8.90 -16.42
C MET A 69 -2.47 10.27 -16.43
N LYS A 70 -2.59 11.05 -15.36
CA LYS A 70 -1.90 12.34 -15.19
C LYS A 70 -0.49 12.21 -14.59
N GLY A 71 -0.01 10.97 -14.37
CA GLY A 71 1.31 10.70 -13.81
C GLY A 71 1.39 10.79 -12.28
N CYS A 72 0.25 10.75 -11.59
CA CYS A 72 0.21 10.63 -10.13
C CYS A 72 0.50 9.18 -9.73
N ASP A 73 1.23 8.98 -8.65
CA ASP A 73 1.41 7.68 -8.02
C ASP A 73 0.28 7.43 -7.01
N VAL A 74 -0.30 6.24 -7.07
CA VAL A 74 -1.38 5.84 -6.16
C VAL A 74 -0.94 4.67 -5.32
N VAL A 75 -1.06 4.80 -4.00
CA VAL A 75 -0.72 3.74 -3.04
C VAL A 75 -2.02 3.25 -2.40
N VAL A 76 -2.29 1.95 -2.53
CA VAL A 76 -3.47 1.31 -1.93
C VAL A 76 -3.07 0.23 -0.94
N THR A 77 -3.93 -0.07 0.01
CA THR A 77 -3.71 -1.14 1.00
C THR A 77 -4.27 -2.48 0.52
N SER A 78 -3.84 -3.57 1.16
CA SER A 78 -4.45 -4.90 0.96
C SER A 78 -5.94 -4.92 1.30
N GLY A 79 -6.40 -4.14 2.29
CA GLY A 79 -7.82 -3.99 2.62
C GLY A 79 -8.61 -3.29 1.52
N PHE A 80 -8.03 -2.28 0.89
CA PHE A 80 -8.62 -1.64 -0.29
C PHE A 80 -8.80 -2.62 -1.45
N VAL A 81 -7.77 -3.44 -1.73
CA VAL A 81 -7.83 -4.49 -2.77
C VAL A 81 -8.90 -5.54 -2.43
N GLU A 82 -9.00 -5.97 -1.17
CA GLU A 82 -10.03 -6.90 -0.72
C GLU A 82 -11.43 -6.35 -1.01
N LYS A 83 -11.68 -5.11 -0.66
CA LYS A 83 -13.00 -4.47 -0.75
C LYS A 83 -13.46 -4.24 -2.19
N LEU A 84 -12.55 -3.86 -3.09
CA LEU A 84 -12.86 -3.74 -4.53
C LEU A 84 -12.88 -5.10 -5.25
N GLY A 85 -12.12 -6.09 -4.76
CA GLY A 85 -12.12 -7.46 -5.28
C GLY A 85 -11.81 -7.54 -6.79
N GLU A 86 -12.69 -8.20 -7.55
CA GLU A 86 -12.50 -8.41 -8.99
C GLU A 86 -12.46 -7.11 -9.79
N VAL A 87 -13.11 -6.04 -9.33
CA VAL A 87 -13.05 -4.74 -10.01
C VAL A 87 -11.62 -4.21 -10.01
N PHE A 88 -10.91 -4.27 -8.87
CA PHE A 88 -9.51 -3.88 -8.80
C PHE A 88 -8.64 -4.66 -9.78
N ARG A 89 -8.83 -5.99 -9.81
CA ARG A 89 -8.05 -6.88 -10.65
C ARG A 89 -8.23 -6.63 -12.14
N HIS A 90 -9.45 -6.32 -12.58
CA HIS A 90 -9.75 -6.06 -13.98
C HIS A 90 -9.36 -4.67 -14.45
N GLU A 91 -9.50 -3.67 -13.58
CA GLU A 91 -9.32 -2.28 -13.97
C GLU A 91 -7.89 -1.77 -13.83
N PHE A 92 -7.07 -2.38 -12.94
CA PHE A 92 -5.76 -1.85 -12.60
C PHE A 92 -4.62 -2.84 -12.76
N MET A 93 -4.58 -3.89 -11.96
CA MET A 93 -3.47 -4.83 -11.93
C MET A 93 -3.92 -6.22 -11.48
N ASN A 94 -3.30 -7.26 -12.00
CA ASN A 94 -3.65 -8.65 -11.67
C ASN A 94 -3.14 -9.04 -10.28
N VAL A 95 -3.74 -8.43 -9.27
CA VAL A 95 -3.50 -8.71 -7.84
C VAL A 95 -4.83 -9.05 -7.17
N SER A 96 -4.81 -10.03 -6.29
CA SER A 96 -6.00 -10.46 -5.54
C SER A 96 -5.67 -10.68 -4.07
N TYR A 97 -6.53 -10.22 -3.19
CA TYR A 97 -6.54 -10.60 -1.79
C TYR A 97 -7.02 -12.05 -1.66
N THR A 98 -6.32 -12.84 -0.87
CA THR A 98 -6.73 -14.22 -0.60
C THR A 98 -7.18 -14.39 0.85
N SER A 99 -8.01 -15.40 1.13
CA SER A 99 -8.43 -15.71 2.50
C SER A 99 -7.32 -16.37 3.34
N ARG A 100 -6.16 -16.66 2.72
CA ARG A 100 -5.03 -17.29 3.40
C ARG A 100 -4.21 -16.26 4.13
N LYS A 101 -3.57 -16.69 5.23
CA LYS A 101 -2.67 -15.87 6.03
C LYS A 101 -1.27 -16.47 6.01
N ALA A 102 -0.28 -15.63 6.20
CA ALA A 102 1.12 -16.02 6.31
C ALA A 102 1.75 -15.39 7.55
N ILE A 103 2.68 -16.12 8.15
CA ILE A 103 3.53 -15.59 9.22
C ILE A 103 4.88 -15.26 8.59
N VAL A 104 5.31 -14.01 8.68
CA VAL A 104 6.58 -13.52 8.18
C VAL A 104 7.46 -13.05 9.33
N SER A 105 8.75 -13.33 9.27
CA SER A 105 9.74 -12.95 10.28
C SER A 105 11.01 -12.35 9.69
N GLU A 106 11.22 -12.48 8.39
CA GLU A 106 12.32 -11.88 7.66
C GLU A 106 11.76 -11.02 6.53
N TYR A 107 12.49 -10.00 6.15
CA TYR A 107 12.06 -9.04 5.12
C TYR A 107 13.22 -8.77 4.16
N ALA A 108 12.90 -8.53 2.89
CA ALA A 108 13.88 -8.07 1.91
C ALA A 108 13.24 -7.08 0.94
N GLY A 109 13.98 -6.03 0.62
CA GLY A 109 13.70 -5.19 -0.53
C GLY A 109 14.21 -5.88 -1.79
N THR A 110 13.51 -5.71 -2.89
CA THR A 110 13.90 -6.22 -4.20
C THR A 110 14.11 -5.04 -5.16
N ASP A 111 14.87 -5.26 -6.23
CA ASP A 111 14.89 -4.35 -7.36
C ASP A 111 13.61 -4.55 -8.22
N ASN A 112 13.49 -3.76 -9.28
CA ASN A 112 12.37 -3.86 -10.23
C ASN A 112 12.28 -5.22 -10.94
N CYS A 113 13.27 -6.10 -10.76
CA CYS A 113 13.31 -7.45 -11.33
C CYS A 113 13.03 -8.53 -10.28
N GLY A 114 12.68 -8.17 -9.05
CA GLY A 114 12.43 -9.10 -7.95
C GLY A 114 13.72 -9.73 -7.37
N ILE A 115 14.89 -9.18 -7.69
CA ILE A 115 16.17 -9.64 -7.15
C ILE A 115 16.41 -8.96 -5.80
N ASN A 116 16.65 -9.77 -4.78
CA ASN A 116 17.02 -9.26 -3.46
C ASN A 116 18.43 -8.64 -3.49
N ILE A 117 18.50 -7.31 -3.55
CA ILE A 117 19.76 -6.57 -3.62
C ILE A 117 20.25 -6.06 -2.27
N PHE A 118 19.38 -6.03 -1.25
CA PHE A 118 19.69 -5.44 0.06
C PHE A 118 19.92 -6.46 1.17
N GLY A 119 19.88 -7.77 0.88
CA GLY A 119 19.91 -8.81 1.89
C GLY A 119 18.57 -8.98 2.63
N LYS A 120 18.53 -9.93 3.54
CA LYS A 120 17.36 -10.16 4.38
C LYS A 120 17.56 -9.51 5.75
N TYR A 121 16.51 -8.91 6.25
CA TYR A 121 16.45 -8.30 7.58
C TYR A 121 15.54 -9.13 8.47
N GLN A 122 16.02 -9.46 9.65
CA GLN A 122 15.23 -10.16 10.65
C GLN A 122 14.30 -9.16 11.36
N GLY A 123 12.99 -9.42 11.35
CA GLY A 123 12.04 -8.68 12.17
C GLY A 123 12.18 -9.01 13.66
N GLU A 124 11.77 -8.10 14.52
CA GLU A 124 11.82 -8.29 15.99
C GLU A 124 10.92 -9.45 16.44
N LYS A 125 9.80 -9.65 15.77
CA LYS A 125 8.86 -10.75 16.01
C LYS A 125 8.18 -11.19 14.71
N PRO A 126 7.62 -12.40 14.68
CA PRO A 126 6.77 -12.83 13.56
C PRO A 126 5.51 -11.97 13.47
N VAL A 127 5.12 -11.63 12.24
CA VAL A 127 3.94 -10.83 11.91
C VAL A 127 2.99 -11.64 11.05
N LEU A 128 1.70 -11.59 11.35
CA LEU A 128 0.65 -12.24 10.56
C LEU A 128 0.13 -11.27 9.51
N ILE A 129 0.23 -11.68 8.24
CA ILE A 129 -0.22 -10.89 7.09
C ILE A 129 -1.21 -11.65 6.21
N PRO A 130 -2.10 -10.96 5.48
CA PRO A 130 -2.86 -11.60 4.40
C PRO A 130 -1.92 -12.01 3.26
N GLN A 131 -2.24 -13.14 2.62
CA GLN A 131 -1.52 -13.54 1.41
C GLN A 131 -2.16 -12.87 0.19
N MET A 132 -1.36 -12.09 -0.52
CA MET A 132 -1.73 -11.53 -1.81
C MET A 132 -1.28 -12.47 -2.92
N SER A 133 -2.13 -12.68 -3.93
CA SER A 133 -1.78 -13.39 -5.16
C SER A 133 -1.57 -12.38 -6.28
N PHE A 134 -0.52 -12.52 -7.07
CA PHE A 134 -0.23 -11.61 -8.17
C PHE A 134 0.39 -12.34 -9.37
N CYS A 135 0.33 -11.70 -10.53
CA CYS A 135 0.95 -12.16 -11.76
C CYS A 135 2.18 -11.31 -12.09
N THR A 136 3.32 -11.95 -12.32
CA THR A 136 4.60 -11.29 -12.57
C THR A 136 4.74 -10.69 -13.99
N ASN A 137 3.72 -10.81 -14.84
CA ASN A 137 3.77 -10.22 -16.18
C ASN A 137 3.65 -8.70 -16.18
N ASP A 138 2.90 -8.16 -15.21
CA ASP A 138 2.56 -6.74 -15.13
C ASP A 138 2.80 -6.14 -13.73
N VAL A 139 3.15 -6.98 -12.75
CA VAL A 139 3.32 -6.61 -11.35
C VAL A 139 4.72 -6.95 -10.87
N TRP A 140 5.39 -5.98 -10.25
CA TRP A 140 6.71 -6.11 -9.65
C TRP A 140 6.62 -6.17 -8.12
N GLU A 141 7.32 -7.12 -7.52
CA GLU A 141 7.47 -7.21 -6.07
C GLU A 141 8.66 -6.33 -5.63
N LEU A 142 8.38 -5.25 -4.90
CA LEU A 142 9.41 -4.32 -4.39
C LEU A 142 9.90 -4.68 -3.00
N ALA A 143 9.03 -5.28 -2.19
CA ALA A 143 9.39 -5.80 -0.88
C ALA A 143 8.67 -7.12 -0.61
N ALA A 144 9.37 -8.06 -0.02
CA ALA A 144 8.88 -9.39 0.33
C ALA A 144 9.09 -9.69 1.82
N GLY A 145 8.11 -10.39 2.41
CA GLY A 145 8.23 -11.02 3.71
C GLY A 145 8.48 -12.52 3.55
N TYR A 146 9.34 -13.08 4.39
CA TYR A 146 9.72 -14.50 4.35
C TYR A 146 9.29 -15.22 5.62
N GLY A 147 8.74 -16.41 5.45
CA GLY A 147 8.35 -17.30 6.53
C GLY A 147 8.20 -18.74 6.05
N THR A 148 8.65 -19.69 6.87
CA THR A 148 8.50 -21.13 6.60
C THR A 148 8.91 -21.60 5.20
N GLY A 149 9.98 -21.01 4.64
CA GLY A 149 10.53 -21.36 3.33
C GLY A 149 9.83 -20.73 2.13
N ASN A 150 8.83 -19.86 2.35
CA ASN A 150 8.13 -19.14 1.30
C ASN A 150 8.36 -17.63 1.42
N ASN A 151 8.11 -16.90 0.33
CA ASN A 151 8.04 -15.46 0.30
C ASN A 151 6.62 -14.99 0.00
N PHE A 152 6.29 -13.81 0.53
CA PHE A 152 4.97 -13.20 0.41
C PHE A 152 5.14 -11.71 0.10
N PRO A 153 4.38 -11.14 -0.85
CA PRO A 153 4.55 -9.76 -1.22
C PRO A 153 4.12 -8.82 -0.08
N ILE A 154 4.98 -7.85 0.23
CA ILE A 154 4.68 -6.74 1.14
C ILE A 154 4.36 -5.49 0.35
N VAL A 155 5.15 -5.17 -0.68
CA VAL A 155 4.90 -4.05 -1.58
C VAL A 155 4.95 -4.55 -3.01
N LEU A 156 3.85 -4.32 -3.73
CA LEU A 156 3.72 -4.60 -5.16
C LEU A 156 3.58 -3.28 -5.93
N ARG A 157 4.06 -3.26 -7.17
CA ARG A 157 3.95 -2.10 -8.06
C ARG A 157 3.58 -2.53 -9.47
N CYS A 158 2.75 -1.76 -10.15
CA CYS A 158 2.63 -1.77 -11.61
C CYS A 158 2.76 -0.35 -12.17
N THR A 159 3.08 -0.25 -13.45
CA THR A 159 2.98 1.00 -14.20
C THR A 159 1.59 1.05 -14.84
N TYR A 160 0.89 2.16 -14.65
CA TYR A 160 -0.41 2.41 -15.25
C TYR A 160 -0.38 3.77 -15.95
N ALA A 161 -0.38 3.75 -17.28
CA ALA A 161 -0.17 4.95 -18.11
C ALA A 161 1.12 5.70 -17.73
N GLU A 162 1.01 6.94 -17.25
CA GLU A 162 2.14 7.79 -16.85
C GLU A 162 2.49 7.69 -15.36
N GLY A 163 1.62 7.04 -14.54
CA GLY A 163 1.78 6.89 -13.09
C GLY A 163 2.10 5.45 -12.68
N HIS A 164 2.30 5.27 -11.36
CA HIS A 164 2.51 3.96 -10.77
C HIS A 164 1.44 3.67 -9.72
N LEU A 165 1.00 2.43 -9.70
CA LEU A 165 0.10 1.92 -8.67
C LEU A 165 0.86 0.97 -7.76
N TYR A 166 0.78 1.24 -6.46
CA TYR A 166 1.41 0.42 -5.42
C TYR A 166 0.32 -0.26 -4.57
N VAL A 167 0.56 -1.51 -4.22
CA VAL A 167 -0.25 -2.23 -3.23
C VAL A 167 0.64 -2.57 -2.04
N VAL A 168 0.22 -2.13 -0.85
CA VAL A 168 0.91 -2.40 0.41
C VAL A 168 0.12 -3.40 1.25
N THR A 169 0.76 -4.50 1.62
CA THR A 169 0.16 -5.51 2.48
C THR A 169 0.17 -5.03 3.93
N ILE A 170 -1.01 -4.83 4.50
CA ILE A 170 -1.18 -4.40 5.88
C ILE A 170 -1.31 -5.63 6.78
N PRO A 171 -0.60 -5.70 7.93
CA PRO A 171 -0.75 -6.78 8.89
C PRO A 171 -2.18 -6.90 9.43
N ASP A 172 -2.60 -8.11 9.80
CA ASP A 172 -3.89 -8.35 10.45
C ASP A 172 -4.06 -7.54 11.75
N ASN A 173 -2.96 -7.36 12.48
CA ASN A 173 -2.89 -6.44 13.61
C ASN A 173 -2.08 -5.20 13.20
N MET A 174 -2.75 -4.06 13.05
CA MET A 174 -2.09 -2.82 12.65
C MET A 174 -0.93 -2.41 13.57
N GLY A 175 -0.98 -2.76 14.87
CA GLY A 175 0.14 -2.54 15.78
C GLY A 175 1.43 -3.25 15.35
N ASP A 176 1.35 -4.27 14.51
CA ASP A 176 2.50 -4.97 13.98
C ASP A 176 3.27 -4.19 12.88
N LEU A 177 2.71 -3.09 12.37
CA LEU A 177 3.43 -2.18 11.48
C LEU A 177 4.73 -1.63 12.10
N TYR A 178 4.76 -1.46 13.42
CA TYR A 178 5.97 -1.05 14.14
C TYR A 178 7.12 -2.07 14.09
N HIS A 179 6.82 -3.31 13.73
CA HIS A 179 7.78 -4.39 13.64
C HIS A 179 8.28 -4.63 12.21
N TYR A 180 7.80 -3.84 11.25
CA TYR A 180 8.37 -3.81 9.91
C TYR A 180 9.72 -3.09 9.98
N PRO A 181 10.80 -3.65 9.43
CA PRO A 181 12.10 -2.98 9.41
C PRO A 181 12.08 -1.75 8.48
N GLU A 182 12.95 -0.78 8.76
CA GLU A 182 13.07 0.46 7.95
C GLU A 182 13.24 0.20 6.45
N SER A 183 13.88 -0.92 6.07
CA SER A 183 14.06 -1.30 4.67
C SER A 183 12.74 -1.55 3.92
N THR A 184 11.66 -1.88 4.63
CA THR A 184 10.31 -2.03 4.06
C THR A 184 9.54 -0.72 4.02
N ALA A 185 9.93 0.26 4.85
CA ALA A 185 9.30 1.58 4.89
C ALA A 185 9.85 2.55 3.84
N ALA A 186 11.02 2.25 3.25
CA ALA A 186 11.70 3.10 2.26
C ALA A 186 11.41 2.70 0.79
N GLY A 187 10.54 1.72 0.59
CA GLY A 187 10.12 1.24 -0.74
C GLY A 187 8.94 2.00 -1.32
#